data_f65fcc062b4d43fb65d60357f8ab2c16
#
_entry.id   f65fcc062b4d43fb65d60357f8ab2c16
#
_cell.length_a   1.000
_cell.length_b   1.000
_cell.length_c   1.000
_cell.angle_alpha   90.00
_cell.angle_beta   90.00
_cell.angle_gamma   90.00
#
_symmetry.space_group_name_H-M   'P 1'
#
loop_
_entity.id
_entity.type
_entity.pdbx_description
1 polymer ?
#
loop_
_entity_poly.entity_id
_entity_poly.type
_entity_poly.pdbx_seq_one_letter_code
_entity_poly.pdbx_strand_id
1 'polypeptide(L)'
;MLFRSDARARAASGRAEAASDRQVAARDREHAAEDREASPTDELTGARRRGAGLVELRREIDRARQRDEPLVAAFVAVDDLEQVNATRGHQAGNELLAAVGGALGKSLRSYDLIIRVGGDEFLCVLSDITVEEARQRVAAVGERLAGGQAGGSISVGVAQLEPDDSPGDLIARADAARLTTRDRP
;
A
#
# COMPACT_ATOMS: atom_id res chain seq x y z
N MET A 1 33.88 -46.11 31.48
CA MET A 1 33.70 -45.77 30.06
C MET A 1 32.23 -45.49 29.65
N LEU A 2 31.26 -45.73 30.51
CA LEU A 2 29.79 -45.57 30.25
C LEU A 2 29.27 -44.14 30.26
N PHE A 3 29.86 -43.21 31.02
CA PHE A 3 29.35 -41.84 31.16
C PHE A 3 29.52 -40.91 29.94
N ARG A 4 30.39 -41.26 28.99
CA ARG A 4 30.65 -40.45 27.78
C ARG A 4 29.64 -40.73 26.65
N SER A 5 29.00 -41.92 26.64
CA SER A 5 27.98 -42.27 25.65
C SER A 5 26.64 -41.58 25.89
N ASP A 6 26.23 -41.46 27.14
CA ASP A 6 24.95 -40.82 27.51
C ASP A 6 24.95 -39.32 27.26
N ALA A 7 26.06 -38.64 27.51
CA ALA A 7 26.18 -37.20 27.20
C ALA A 7 26.12 -36.91 25.71
N ARG A 8 26.70 -37.79 24.86
CA ARG A 8 26.61 -37.66 23.39
C ARG A 8 25.22 -37.93 22.87
N ALA A 9 24.52 -38.92 23.43
CA ALA A 9 23.13 -39.23 23.05
C ALA A 9 22.17 -38.09 23.40
N ARG A 10 22.28 -37.50 24.62
CA ARG A 10 21.47 -36.35 25.01
C ARG A 10 21.78 -35.11 24.15
N ALA A 11 23.05 -34.86 23.81
CA ALA A 11 23.43 -33.77 22.92
C ALA A 11 22.96 -33.97 21.47
N ALA A 12 22.85 -35.22 21.01
CA ALA A 12 22.29 -35.55 19.71
C ALA A 12 20.76 -35.36 19.66
N SER A 13 20.05 -35.81 20.72
CA SER A 13 18.60 -35.60 20.88
C SER A 13 18.26 -34.11 20.91
N GLY A 14 18.93 -33.30 21.72
CA GLY A 14 18.70 -31.86 21.79
C GLY A 14 18.99 -31.12 20.46
N ARG A 15 19.96 -31.61 19.66
CA ARG A 15 20.18 -31.04 18.30
C ARG A 15 19.09 -31.44 17.32
N ALA A 16 18.54 -32.65 17.43
CA ALA A 16 17.44 -33.12 16.59
C ALA A 16 16.14 -32.36 16.91
N GLU A 17 15.84 -32.15 18.20
CA GLU A 17 14.70 -31.32 18.65
C GLU A 17 14.82 -29.87 18.16
N ALA A 18 15.98 -29.24 18.35
CA ALA A 18 16.23 -27.88 17.86
C ALA A 18 16.23 -27.75 16.33
N ALA A 19 16.52 -28.82 15.61
CA ALA A 19 16.37 -28.85 14.14
C ALA A 19 14.90 -28.98 13.71
N SER A 20 14.13 -29.81 14.41
CA SER A 20 12.69 -29.96 14.23
C SER A 20 11.94 -28.64 14.47
N ASP A 21 12.23 -27.99 15.62
CA ASP A 21 11.63 -26.70 15.96
C ASP A 21 11.93 -25.61 14.93
N ARG A 22 13.16 -25.59 14.40
CA ARG A 22 13.53 -24.66 13.31
C ARG A 22 12.78 -24.94 12.02
N GLN A 23 12.54 -26.22 11.68
CA GLN A 23 11.76 -26.58 10.51
C GLN A 23 10.29 -26.19 10.66
N VAL A 24 9.68 -26.40 11.82
CA VAL A 24 8.31 -25.99 12.11
C VAL A 24 8.21 -24.47 12.00
N ALA A 25 9.08 -23.72 12.67
CA ALA A 25 9.11 -22.27 12.61
C ALA A 25 9.41 -21.71 11.20
N ALA A 26 10.08 -22.44 10.33
CA ALA A 26 10.27 -22.05 8.94
C ALA A 26 8.99 -22.25 8.11
N ARG A 27 8.31 -23.39 8.29
CA ARG A 27 7.00 -23.65 7.63
C ARG A 27 5.93 -22.67 8.08
N ASP A 28 5.86 -22.37 9.36
CA ASP A 28 4.90 -21.40 9.90
C ASP A 28 5.13 -20.00 9.32
N ARG A 29 6.41 -19.62 9.08
CA ARG A 29 6.75 -18.36 8.43
C ARG A 29 6.41 -18.35 6.93
N GLU A 30 6.59 -19.47 6.23
CA GLU A 30 6.18 -19.63 4.82
C GLU A 30 4.66 -19.53 4.68
N HIS A 31 3.89 -20.30 5.48
CA HIS A 31 2.44 -20.21 5.47
C HIS A 31 1.92 -18.81 5.85
N ALA A 32 2.52 -18.17 6.85
CA ALA A 32 2.16 -16.79 7.21
C ALA A 32 2.53 -15.76 6.11
N ALA A 33 3.53 -16.04 5.28
CA ALA A 33 3.87 -15.22 4.13
C ALA A 33 2.87 -15.43 2.98
N GLU A 34 2.50 -16.70 2.70
CA GLU A 34 1.48 -17.07 1.71
C GLU A 34 0.10 -16.49 2.07
N ASP A 35 -0.30 -16.59 3.34
CA ASP A 35 -1.57 -16.02 3.84
C ASP A 35 -1.59 -14.48 3.73
N ARG A 36 -0.44 -13.83 3.99
CA ARG A 36 -0.32 -12.38 3.78
C ARG A 36 -0.43 -12.00 2.30
N GLU A 37 0.20 -12.76 1.39
CA GLU A 37 0.09 -12.53 -0.05
C GLU A 37 -1.32 -12.80 -0.57
N ALA A 38 -2.05 -13.75 0.02
CA ALA A 38 -3.44 -14.07 -0.31
C ALA A 38 -4.43 -13.02 0.20
N SER A 39 -4.07 -12.21 1.21
CA SER A 39 -4.94 -11.15 1.72
C SER A 39 -5.17 -10.07 0.67
N PRO A 40 -6.41 -9.69 0.36
CA PRO A 40 -6.70 -8.61 -0.58
C PRO A 40 -6.31 -7.22 -0.06
N THR A 41 -5.99 -7.11 1.24
CA THR A 41 -5.67 -5.87 1.93
C THR A 41 -4.23 -5.85 2.41
N ASP A 42 -3.56 -4.73 2.25
CA ASP A 42 -2.24 -4.47 2.80
C ASP A 42 -2.34 -4.17 4.30
N GLU A 43 -1.77 -5.02 5.13
CA GLU A 43 -1.88 -4.93 6.60
C GLU A 43 -1.25 -3.67 7.18
N LEU A 44 -0.22 -3.14 6.52
CA LEU A 44 0.49 -1.96 6.99
C LEU A 44 -0.33 -0.68 6.81
N THR A 45 -0.99 -0.54 5.66
CA THR A 45 -1.64 0.71 5.25
C THR A 45 -3.17 0.64 5.27
N GLY A 46 -3.75 -0.56 5.33
CA GLY A 46 -5.19 -0.79 5.20
C GLY A 46 -5.73 -0.63 3.77
N ALA A 47 -4.87 -0.28 2.80
CA ALA A 47 -5.25 -0.17 1.40
C ALA A 47 -5.43 -1.55 0.75
N ARG A 48 -6.13 -1.62 -0.38
CA ARG A 48 -6.17 -2.83 -1.21
C ARG A 48 -4.79 -3.13 -1.78
N ARG A 49 -4.38 -4.39 -1.80
CA ARG A 49 -3.19 -4.81 -2.54
C ARG A 49 -3.42 -4.63 -4.03
N ARG A 50 -2.34 -4.37 -4.77
CA ARG A 50 -2.37 -4.08 -6.21
C ARG A 50 -3.24 -5.07 -7.01
N GLY A 51 -3.07 -6.38 -6.83
CA GLY A 51 -3.82 -7.38 -7.60
C GLY A 51 -5.33 -7.28 -7.38
N ALA A 52 -5.77 -7.33 -6.14
CA ALA A 52 -7.17 -7.20 -5.76
C ALA A 52 -7.75 -5.82 -6.15
N GLY A 53 -6.99 -4.76 -5.90
CA GLY A 53 -7.40 -3.40 -6.20
C GLY A 53 -7.60 -3.12 -7.68
N LEU A 54 -6.74 -3.66 -8.56
CA LEU A 54 -6.92 -3.50 -10.02
C LEU A 54 -8.16 -4.24 -10.55
N VAL A 55 -8.56 -5.35 -9.92
CA VAL A 55 -9.82 -6.02 -10.23
C VAL A 55 -11.01 -5.14 -9.82
N GLU A 56 -10.95 -4.53 -8.64
CA GLU A 56 -11.98 -3.60 -8.16
C GLU A 56 -12.04 -2.33 -9.01
N LEU A 57 -10.90 -1.73 -9.38
CA LEU A 57 -10.84 -0.59 -10.31
C LEU A 57 -11.57 -0.86 -11.62
N ARG A 58 -11.37 -2.04 -12.22
CA ARG A 58 -12.04 -2.41 -13.46
C ARG A 58 -13.56 -2.42 -13.29
N ARG A 59 -14.05 -2.93 -12.16
CA ARG A 59 -15.48 -2.91 -11.83
C ARG A 59 -16.02 -1.51 -11.61
N GLU A 60 -15.24 -0.61 -11.00
CA GLU A 60 -15.66 0.79 -10.82
C GLU A 60 -15.73 1.53 -12.17
N ILE A 61 -14.78 1.29 -13.08
CA ILE A 61 -14.80 1.84 -14.44
C ILE A 61 -16.06 1.36 -15.19
N ASP A 62 -16.35 0.06 -15.15
CA ASP A 62 -17.54 -0.51 -15.79
C ASP A 62 -18.83 0.08 -15.21
N ARG A 63 -18.88 0.26 -13.88
CA ARG A 63 -20.03 0.87 -13.19
C ARG A 63 -20.22 2.33 -13.58
N ALA A 64 -19.14 3.12 -13.59
CA ALA A 64 -19.16 4.53 -13.97
C ALA A 64 -19.70 4.71 -15.41
N ARG A 65 -19.22 3.89 -16.33
CA ARG A 65 -19.71 3.88 -17.73
C ARG A 65 -21.18 3.52 -17.85
N GLN A 66 -21.64 2.49 -17.12
CA GLN A 66 -23.04 2.06 -17.14
C GLN A 66 -24.00 3.12 -16.59
N ARG A 67 -23.54 3.95 -15.67
CA ARG A 67 -24.34 4.98 -15.00
C ARG A 67 -24.16 6.38 -15.57
N ASP A 68 -23.21 6.52 -16.49
CA ASP A 68 -22.77 7.82 -17.01
C ASP A 68 -22.35 8.77 -15.86
N GLU A 69 -21.67 8.20 -14.85
CA GLU A 69 -21.18 8.90 -13.67
C GLU A 69 -19.69 9.22 -13.81
N PRO A 70 -19.22 10.38 -13.34
CA PRO A 70 -17.79 10.70 -13.36
C PRO A 70 -17.01 9.79 -12.41
N LEU A 71 -15.83 9.34 -12.87
CA LEU A 71 -14.86 8.59 -12.08
C LEU A 71 -13.51 9.31 -12.16
N VAL A 72 -12.89 9.52 -11.03
CA VAL A 72 -11.61 10.21 -10.92
C VAL A 72 -10.59 9.31 -10.25
N ALA A 73 -9.41 9.19 -10.84
CA ALA A 73 -8.25 8.54 -10.24
C ALA A 73 -7.28 9.61 -9.70
N ALA A 74 -6.83 9.43 -8.46
CA ALA A 74 -5.75 10.20 -7.88
C ALA A 74 -4.56 9.27 -7.62
N PHE A 75 -3.44 9.52 -8.30
CA PHE A 75 -2.18 8.83 -8.05
C PHE A 75 -1.40 9.59 -6.99
N VAL A 76 -1.06 8.91 -5.90
CA VAL A 76 -0.41 9.50 -4.72
C VAL A 76 0.92 8.78 -4.49
N ALA A 77 2.01 9.52 -4.44
CA ALA A 77 3.33 9.03 -4.06
C ALA A 77 3.77 9.66 -2.75
N VAL A 78 4.35 8.86 -1.86
CA VAL A 78 4.95 9.34 -0.61
C VAL A 78 6.33 9.90 -0.92
N ASP A 79 6.52 11.19 -0.61
CA ASP A 79 7.79 11.84 -0.90
C ASP A 79 8.88 11.39 0.07
N ASP A 80 10.10 11.27 -0.45
CA ASP A 80 11.34 11.03 0.32
C ASP A 80 11.37 9.78 1.22
N LEU A 81 10.52 8.76 0.92
CA LEU A 81 10.48 7.53 1.73
C LEU A 81 11.84 6.82 1.81
N GLU A 82 12.60 6.79 0.72
CA GLU A 82 13.96 6.20 0.72
C GLU A 82 14.89 6.96 1.67
N GLN A 83 14.82 8.29 1.70
CA GLN A 83 15.61 9.11 2.62
C GLN A 83 15.20 8.88 4.07
N VAL A 84 13.91 8.76 4.36
CA VAL A 84 13.40 8.40 5.70
C VAL A 84 13.96 7.04 6.12
N ASN A 85 13.91 6.04 5.24
CA ASN A 85 14.45 4.70 5.49
C ASN A 85 15.96 4.75 5.77
N ALA A 86 16.72 5.52 4.98
CA ALA A 86 18.17 5.62 5.11
C ALA A 86 18.60 6.34 6.39
N THR A 87 17.86 7.36 6.84
CA THR A 87 18.24 8.21 7.97
C THR A 87 17.63 7.77 9.30
N ARG A 88 16.40 7.22 9.29
CA ARG A 88 15.61 6.87 10.48
C ARG A 88 15.29 5.38 10.58
N GLY A 89 15.68 4.59 9.57
CA GLY A 89 15.45 3.14 9.50
C GLY A 89 14.08 2.77 8.92
N HIS A 90 13.95 1.51 8.50
CA HIS A 90 12.73 0.98 7.87
C HIS A 90 11.47 1.05 8.75
N GLN A 91 11.63 1.04 10.08
CA GLN A 91 10.53 1.22 11.02
C GLN A 91 9.85 2.58 10.81
N ALA A 92 10.64 3.66 10.70
CA ALA A 92 10.12 5.01 10.49
C ALA A 92 9.42 5.15 9.11
N GLY A 93 9.95 4.50 8.07
CA GLY A 93 9.28 4.43 6.76
C GLY A 93 7.95 3.68 6.80
N ASN A 94 7.88 2.59 7.55
CA ASN A 94 6.62 1.87 7.76
C ASN A 94 5.59 2.72 8.53
N GLU A 95 6.02 3.45 9.55
CA GLU A 95 5.17 4.38 10.29
C GLU A 95 4.63 5.50 9.37
N LEU A 96 5.46 6.03 8.48
CA LEU A 96 5.04 7.01 7.47
C LEU A 96 4.02 6.42 6.50
N LEU A 97 4.26 5.23 5.96
CA LEU A 97 3.33 4.54 5.06
C LEU A 97 1.98 4.26 5.73
N ALA A 98 2.00 3.79 6.97
CA ALA A 98 0.79 3.57 7.76
C ALA A 98 0.03 4.89 8.02
N ALA A 99 0.75 5.99 8.30
CA ALA A 99 0.16 7.31 8.47
C ALA A 99 -0.51 7.80 7.17
N VAL A 100 0.11 7.60 6.01
CA VAL A 100 -0.47 7.94 4.70
C VAL A 100 -1.73 7.12 4.44
N GLY A 101 -1.69 5.79 4.61
CA GLY A 101 -2.87 4.93 4.46
C GLY A 101 -4.02 5.35 5.37
N GLY A 102 -3.73 5.64 6.64
CA GLY A 102 -4.70 6.13 7.62
C GLY A 102 -5.25 7.52 7.28
N ALA A 103 -4.43 8.43 6.75
CA ALA A 103 -4.86 9.76 6.32
C ALA A 103 -5.77 9.68 5.08
N LEU A 104 -5.43 8.84 4.10
CA LEU A 104 -6.28 8.54 2.94
C LEU A 104 -7.64 8.00 3.39
N GLY A 105 -7.67 6.98 4.24
CA GLY A 105 -8.92 6.38 4.74
C GLY A 105 -9.80 7.34 5.54
N LYS A 106 -9.23 8.38 6.17
CA LYS A 106 -9.99 9.42 6.90
C LYS A 106 -10.45 10.58 6.01
N SER A 107 -9.79 10.83 4.89
CA SER A 107 -10.10 11.93 3.98
C SER A 107 -11.03 11.52 2.84
N LEU A 108 -11.04 10.24 2.50
CA LEU A 108 -11.87 9.67 1.44
C LEU A 108 -13.14 9.04 2.04
N ARG A 109 -14.14 8.83 1.19
CA ARG A 109 -15.40 8.18 1.59
C ARG A 109 -15.18 6.66 1.76
N SER A 110 -16.01 6.00 2.54
CA SER A 110 -15.89 4.56 2.82
C SER A 110 -16.06 3.67 1.58
N TYR A 111 -16.63 4.18 0.52
CA TYR A 111 -16.81 3.50 -0.77
C TYR A 111 -15.78 3.91 -1.82
N ASP A 112 -14.94 4.92 -1.55
CA ASP A 112 -13.80 5.23 -2.40
C ASP A 112 -12.76 4.12 -2.27
N LEU A 113 -12.17 3.73 -3.40
CA LEU A 113 -11.21 2.64 -3.43
C LEU A 113 -9.79 3.19 -3.22
N ILE A 114 -9.06 2.62 -2.28
CA ILE A 114 -7.66 2.94 -2.02
C ILE A 114 -6.83 1.68 -2.31
N ILE A 115 -5.90 1.78 -3.25
CA ILE A 115 -5.03 0.68 -3.69
C ILE A 115 -3.58 1.07 -3.44
N ARG A 116 -2.79 0.21 -2.81
CA ARG A 116 -1.33 0.32 -2.77
C ARG A 116 -0.78 -0.35 -4.02
N VAL A 117 -0.31 0.45 -5.00
CA VAL A 117 0.16 -0.02 -6.30
C VAL A 117 1.66 -0.27 -6.36
N GLY A 118 2.42 0.37 -5.47
CA GLY A 118 3.87 0.24 -5.34
C GLY A 118 4.32 0.29 -3.88
N GLY A 119 5.62 0.39 -3.65
CA GLY A 119 6.20 0.49 -2.32
C GLY A 119 5.72 1.73 -1.55
N ASP A 120 5.75 2.88 -2.22
CA ASP A 120 5.41 4.21 -1.74
C ASP A 120 4.25 4.85 -2.53
N GLU A 121 3.57 4.07 -3.38
CA GLU A 121 2.58 4.55 -4.33
C GLU A 121 1.19 4.03 -4.01
N PHE A 122 0.21 4.94 -4.04
CA PHE A 122 -1.20 4.64 -3.86
C PHE A 122 -2.01 5.17 -5.03
N LEU A 123 -3.07 4.47 -5.36
CA LEU A 123 -4.10 4.89 -6.30
C LEU A 123 -5.42 5.01 -5.54
N CYS A 124 -6.01 6.19 -5.55
CA CYS A 124 -7.34 6.44 -5.02
C CYS A 124 -8.32 6.58 -6.17
N VAL A 125 -9.44 5.86 -6.12
CA VAL A 125 -10.49 5.91 -7.14
C VAL A 125 -11.75 6.45 -6.49
N LEU A 126 -12.21 7.59 -6.99
CA LEU A 126 -13.30 8.35 -6.43
C LEU A 126 -14.45 8.39 -7.45
N SER A 127 -15.63 7.94 -7.03
CA SER A 127 -16.84 7.90 -7.86
C SER A 127 -17.73 9.10 -7.56
N ASP A 128 -18.47 9.55 -8.57
CA ASP A 128 -19.44 10.65 -8.47
C ASP A 128 -18.81 11.92 -7.87
N ILE A 129 -17.72 12.36 -8.50
CA ILE A 129 -16.95 13.51 -8.05
C ILE A 129 -16.25 14.19 -9.23
N THR A 130 -16.08 15.49 -9.16
CA THR A 130 -15.28 16.26 -10.12
C THR A 130 -13.79 16.16 -9.82
N VAL A 131 -12.95 16.44 -10.81
CA VAL A 131 -11.48 16.53 -10.65
C VAL A 131 -11.09 17.53 -9.57
N GLU A 132 -11.78 18.67 -9.51
CA GLU A 132 -11.48 19.73 -8.53
C GLU A 132 -11.79 19.29 -7.10
N GLU A 133 -12.96 18.67 -6.89
CA GLU A 133 -13.31 18.11 -5.57
C GLU A 133 -12.38 16.98 -5.15
N ALA A 134 -11.94 16.12 -6.10
CA ALA A 134 -10.96 15.08 -5.84
C ALA A 134 -9.62 15.68 -5.40
N ARG A 135 -9.14 16.73 -6.08
CA ARG A 135 -7.93 17.46 -5.69
C ARG A 135 -8.01 18.01 -4.27
N GLN A 136 -9.14 18.65 -3.93
CA GLN A 136 -9.36 19.20 -2.58
C GLN A 136 -9.34 18.12 -1.51
N ARG A 137 -9.98 16.97 -1.76
CA ARG A 137 -9.97 15.84 -0.80
C ARG A 137 -8.57 15.27 -0.58
N VAL A 138 -7.81 15.11 -1.66
CA VAL A 138 -6.45 14.56 -1.55
C VAL A 138 -5.48 15.60 -0.98
N ALA A 139 -5.68 16.89 -1.24
CA ALA A 139 -4.91 17.96 -0.58
C ALA A 139 -5.04 17.90 0.94
N ALA A 140 -6.26 17.67 1.46
CA ALA A 140 -6.49 17.48 2.89
C ALA A 140 -5.70 16.30 3.51
N VAL A 141 -5.29 15.32 2.72
CA VAL A 141 -4.38 14.24 3.16
C VAL A 141 -3.00 14.81 3.48
N GLY A 142 -2.45 15.64 2.58
CA GLY A 142 -1.16 16.31 2.79
C GLY A 142 -1.14 17.19 4.06
N GLU A 143 -2.21 17.96 4.29
CA GLU A 143 -2.34 18.77 5.50
C GLU A 143 -2.35 17.92 6.78
N ARG A 144 -3.06 16.80 6.77
CA ARG A 144 -3.09 15.85 7.91
C ARG A 144 -1.73 15.22 8.19
N LEU A 145 -0.97 14.93 7.15
CA LEU A 145 0.38 14.37 7.28
C LEU A 145 1.36 15.41 7.84
N ALA A 146 1.31 16.65 7.35
CA ALA A 146 2.14 17.74 7.83
C ALA A 146 1.90 18.05 9.31
N GLY A 147 0.65 17.93 9.79
CA GLY A 147 0.29 18.13 11.21
C GLY A 147 0.46 16.87 12.08
N GLY A 148 0.80 15.71 11.50
CA GLY A 148 0.92 14.43 12.20
C GLY A 148 2.31 14.16 12.78
N GLN A 149 2.40 13.18 13.70
CA GLN A 149 3.67 12.80 14.36
C GLN A 149 4.68 12.13 13.41
N ALA A 150 4.19 11.41 12.40
CA ALA A 150 5.07 10.73 11.44
C ALA A 150 5.81 11.73 10.54
N GLY A 151 5.23 12.91 10.32
CA GLY A 151 5.70 13.89 9.35
C GLY A 151 5.63 13.32 7.93
N GLY A 152 5.89 14.12 6.93
CA GLY A 152 6.00 13.67 5.56
C GLY A 152 5.11 14.47 4.61
N SER A 153 5.36 14.29 3.33
CA SER A 153 4.60 14.90 2.25
C SER A 153 4.21 13.84 1.20
N ILE A 154 3.28 14.21 0.36
CA ILE A 154 2.83 13.41 -0.77
C ILE A 154 2.78 14.25 -2.04
N SER A 155 3.16 13.65 -3.15
CA SER A 155 2.93 14.18 -4.49
C SER A 155 1.70 13.55 -5.09
N VAL A 156 0.83 14.35 -5.72
CA VAL A 156 -0.48 13.90 -6.21
C VAL A 156 -0.68 14.31 -7.66
N GLY A 157 -1.15 13.38 -8.48
CA GLY A 157 -1.67 13.65 -9.80
C GLY A 157 -3.09 13.12 -9.92
N VAL A 158 -3.95 13.84 -10.64
CA VAL A 158 -5.39 13.52 -10.74
C VAL A 158 -5.81 13.50 -12.21
N ALA A 159 -6.55 12.46 -12.59
CA ALA A 159 -7.13 12.30 -13.92
C ALA A 159 -8.59 11.80 -13.83
N GLN A 160 -9.44 12.32 -14.69
CA GLN A 160 -10.80 11.82 -14.85
C GLN A 160 -10.82 10.69 -15.89
N LEU A 161 -11.67 9.70 -15.68
CA LEU A 161 -11.92 8.62 -16.65
C LEU A 161 -12.41 9.21 -17.98
N GLU A 162 -11.77 8.80 -19.07
CA GLU A 162 -12.22 9.08 -20.44
C GLU A 162 -12.95 7.88 -21.03
N PRO A 163 -13.81 8.07 -22.07
CA PRO A 163 -14.66 7.01 -22.60
C PRO A 163 -13.91 5.73 -22.99
N ASP A 164 -12.74 5.88 -23.62
CA ASP A 164 -11.95 4.78 -24.18
C ASP A 164 -10.80 4.31 -23.28
N ASP A 165 -10.63 4.90 -22.08
CA ASP A 165 -9.56 4.53 -21.19
C ASP A 165 -9.62 3.06 -20.76
N SER A 166 -8.52 2.35 -20.88
CA SER A 166 -8.28 1.16 -20.03
C SER A 166 -7.95 1.58 -18.61
N PRO A 167 -8.01 0.67 -17.63
CA PRO A 167 -7.50 0.95 -16.28
C PRO A 167 -6.05 1.46 -16.28
N GLY A 168 -5.22 0.94 -17.20
CA GLY A 168 -3.83 1.36 -17.36
C GLY A 168 -3.69 2.79 -17.86
N ASP A 169 -4.52 3.20 -18.83
CA ASP A 169 -4.51 4.57 -19.40
C ASP A 169 -4.89 5.60 -18.33
N LEU A 170 -5.94 5.33 -17.58
CA LEU A 170 -6.38 6.20 -16.48
C LEU A 170 -5.29 6.36 -15.40
N ILE A 171 -4.64 5.26 -15.00
CA ILE A 171 -3.52 5.28 -14.04
C ILE A 171 -2.35 6.09 -14.61
N ALA A 172 -1.95 5.84 -15.86
CA ALA A 172 -0.84 6.53 -16.49
C ALA A 172 -1.08 8.05 -16.61
N ARG A 173 -2.32 8.48 -16.94
CA ARG A 173 -2.66 9.91 -16.98
C ARG A 173 -2.65 10.55 -15.58
N ALA A 174 -3.11 9.84 -14.56
CA ALA A 174 -3.05 10.32 -13.19
C ALA A 174 -1.59 10.47 -12.72
N ASP A 175 -0.71 9.50 -13.01
CA ASP A 175 0.71 9.57 -12.66
C ASP A 175 1.44 10.69 -13.44
N ALA A 176 1.19 10.83 -14.74
CA ALA A 176 1.75 11.92 -15.55
C ALA A 176 1.35 13.31 -15.03
N ALA A 177 0.12 13.47 -14.54
CA ALA A 177 -0.35 14.72 -13.93
C ALA A 177 0.39 15.05 -12.62
N ARG A 178 0.89 14.06 -11.88
CA ARG A 178 1.73 14.22 -10.69
C ARG A 178 3.09 14.84 -11.03
N LEU A 179 3.74 14.38 -12.10
CA LEU A 179 5.03 14.89 -12.53
C LEU A 179 4.97 16.37 -12.90
N THR A 180 3.91 16.80 -13.59
CA THR A 180 3.72 18.20 -13.96
C THR A 180 3.43 19.14 -12.79
N THR A 181 2.90 18.61 -11.68
CA THR A 181 2.62 19.39 -10.45
C THR A 181 3.89 19.59 -9.63
N ARG A 182 4.82 18.63 -9.64
CA ARG A 182 6.11 18.70 -8.93
C ARG A 182 7.08 19.71 -9.57
N ASP A 183 6.98 19.93 -10.88
CA ASP A 183 7.85 20.84 -11.64
C ASP A 183 7.37 22.31 -11.66
N ARG A 184 6.30 22.65 -10.93
CA ARG A 184 5.89 24.06 -10.76
C ARG A 184 6.60 24.66 -9.56
N PRO A 185 7.45 25.70 -9.78
CA PRO A 185 8.13 26.44 -8.74
C PRO A 185 7.16 27.23 -7.85
#